data_b7deae76400c8e6d71b04476ff0efa64
#
_entry.id   b7deae76400c8e6d71b04476ff0efa64
#
_cell.length_a   1.000
_cell.length_b   1.000
_cell.length_c   1.000
_cell.angle_alpha   90.00
_cell.angle_beta   90.00
_cell.angle_gamma   90.00
#
_symmetry.space_group_name_H-M   'P 1'
#
loop_
_entity.id
_entity.type
_entity.pdbx_description
1 polymer ?
#
loop_
_entity_poly.entity_id
_entity_poly.type
_entity_poly.pdbx_seq_one_letter_code
_entity_poly.pdbx_strand_id
1 'polypeptide(L)'
;LCAAVVLSGLVLVGCDEVNSAVEQVEATGDKAAVCAEALQIVDLSVNVDPETVASGAEEKARQLQELAQRVTDQSVQETLFDIANGYLELERKKIDHLSDFSAWLERNLGRLDELRRACL
;
A
#
# COMPACT_ATOMS: atom_id res chain seq x y z
N LEU A 1 -5.00 -37.54 36.61
CA LEU A 1 -3.66 -37.06 36.31
C LEU A 1 -3.39 -37.06 34.79
N CYS A 2 -3.68 -38.16 34.13
CA CYS A 2 -3.51 -38.23 32.67
C CYS A 2 -4.44 -37.27 31.93
N ALA A 3 -5.63 -37.06 32.42
CA ALA A 3 -6.60 -36.16 31.85
C ALA A 3 -6.09 -34.68 31.89
N ALA A 4 -5.45 -34.31 32.99
CA ALA A 4 -4.91 -32.97 33.12
C ALA A 4 -3.77 -32.70 32.13
N VAL A 5 -2.94 -33.70 31.88
CA VAL A 5 -1.84 -33.59 30.91
C VAL A 5 -2.39 -33.44 29.50
N VAL A 6 -3.43 -34.20 29.17
CA VAL A 6 -4.05 -34.13 27.83
C VAL A 6 -4.69 -32.76 27.61
N LEU A 7 -5.34 -32.21 28.62
CA LEU A 7 -5.94 -30.90 28.55
C LEU A 7 -4.89 -29.82 28.32
N SER A 8 -3.73 -29.92 28.99
CA SER A 8 -2.66 -29.01 28.82
C SER A 8 -2.09 -29.04 27.38
N GLY A 9 -1.99 -30.26 26.84
CA GLY A 9 -1.52 -30.43 25.45
C GLY A 9 -2.48 -29.80 24.44
N LEU A 10 -3.77 -29.96 24.67
CA LEU A 10 -4.80 -29.37 23.80
C LEU A 10 -4.71 -27.83 23.75
N VAL A 11 -4.49 -27.24 24.94
CA VAL A 11 -4.38 -25.80 25.03
C VAL A 11 -3.15 -25.31 24.24
N LEU A 12 -2.03 -26.00 24.33
CA LEU A 12 -0.82 -25.66 23.59
C LEU A 12 -1.03 -25.77 22.08
N VAL A 13 -1.71 -26.83 21.64
CA VAL A 13 -2.04 -27.02 20.21
C VAL A 13 -2.94 -25.90 19.73
N GLY A 14 -3.91 -25.49 20.55
CA GLY A 14 -4.77 -24.36 20.21
C GLY A 14 -4.00 -23.05 20.05
N CYS A 15 -3.01 -22.81 20.90
CA CYS A 15 -2.16 -21.62 20.76
C CYS A 15 -1.33 -21.65 19.47
N ASP A 16 -0.80 -22.80 19.10
CA ASP A 16 -0.05 -22.95 17.84
C ASP A 16 -0.97 -22.73 16.64
N GLU A 17 -2.18 -23.21 16.66
CA GLU A 17 -3.15 -22.97 15.61
C GLU A 17 -3.48 -21.48 15.48
N VAL A 18 -3.65 -20.80 16.60
CA VAL A 18 -3.90 -19.36 16.61
C VAL A 18 -2.72 -18.60 16.01
N ASN A 19 -1.50 -18.97 16.36
CA ASN A 19 -0.31 -18.34 15.80
C ASN A 19 -0.20 -18.58 14.29
N SER A 20 -0.48 -19.78 13.83
CA SER A 20 -0.48 -20.09 12.40
C SER A 20 -1.56 -19.33 11.67
N ALA A 21 -2.74 -19.19 12.25
CA ALA A 21 -3.83 -18.40 11.67
C ALA A 21 -3.45 -16.92 11.60
N VAL A 22 -2.79 -16.38 12.63
CA VAL A 22 -2.31 -15.00 12.66
C VAL A 22 -1.24 -14.80 11.57
N GLU A 23 -0.32 -15.72 11.40
CA GLU A 23 0.68 -15.64 10.33
C GLU A 23 0.04 -15.65 8.96
N GLN A 24 -0.94 -16.49 8.72
CA GLN A 24 -1.67 -16.51 7.45
C GLN A 24 -2.46 -15.24 7.22
N VAL A 25 -3.08 -14.71 8.26
CA VAL A 25 -3.79 -13.43 8.19
C VAL A 25 -2.81 -12.30 7.94
N GLU A 26 -1.64 -12.33 8.55
CA GLU A 26 -0.60 -11.34 8.30
C GLU A 26 -0.10 -11.41 6.86
N ALA A 27 0.09 -12.59 6.31
CA ALA A 27 0.53 -12.75 4.92
C ALA A 27 -0.53 -12.26 3.93
N THR A 28 -1.80 -12.57 4.18
CA THR A 28 -2.92 -12.06 3.41
C THR A 28 -3.22 -10.62 3.81
N GLY A 29 -3.17 -10.33 5.10
CA GLY A 29 -3.40 -9.02 5.67
C GLY A 29 -2.29 -8.04 5.35
N ASP A 30 -1.07 -8.52 5.06
CA ASP A 30 0.05 -7.68 4.66
C ASP A 30 -0.28 -6.96 3.36
N LYS A 31 -0.79 -7.68 2.38
CA LYS A 31 -1.27 -7.07 1.13
C LYS A 31 -2.43 -6.13 1.40
N ALA A 32 -3.42 -6.55 2.15
CA ALA A 32 -4.60 -5.73 2.46
C ALA A 32 -4.22 -4.49 3.26
N ALA A 33 -3.35 -4.64 4.24
CA ALA A 33 -2.87 -3.53 5.07
C ALA A 33 -2.06 -2.53 4.25
N VAL A 34 -1.15 -3.03 3.41
CA VAL A 34 -0.35 -2.19 2.52
C VAL A 34 -1.25 -1.45 1.53
N CYS A 35 -2.22 -2.13 0.95
CA CYS A 35 -3.16 -1.52 0.01
C CYS A 35 -4.00 -0.43 0.67
N ALA A 36 -4.51 -0.69 1.86
CA ALA A 36 -5.30 0.31 2.61
C ALA A 36 -4.46 1.54 2.93
N GLU A 37 -3.25 1.34 3.39
CA GLU A 37 -2.32 2.43 3.71
C GLU A 37 -1.94 3.21 2.46
N ALA A 38 -1.64 2.51 1.37
CA ALA A 38 -1.30 3.13 0.09
C ALA A 38 -2.45 3.98 -0.44
N LEU A 39 -3.68 3.49 -0.37
CA LEU A 39 -4.85 4.25 -0.82
C LEU A 39 -5.10 5.50 0.02
N GLN A 40 -4.71 5.48 1.29
CA GLN A 40 -4.76 6.68 2.14
C GLN A 40 -3.66 7.67 1.78
N ILE A 41 -2.48 7.19 1.45
CA ILE A 41 -1.35 8.04 1.05
C ILE A 41 -1.64 8.69 -0.30
N VAL A 42 -2.12 7.91 -1.27
CA VAL A 42 -2.46 8.40 -2.61
C VAL A 42 -3.85 9.02 -2.57
N ASP A 43 -3.92 10.25 -2.12
CA ASP A 43 -5.17 10.99 -2.01
C ASP A 43 -5.34 11.89 -3.26
N LEU A 44 -5.56 11.23 -4.40
CA LEU A 44 -5.76 11.90 -5.67
C LEU A 44 -7.22 11.84 -6.10
N SER A 45 -7.74 12.98 -6.53
CA SER A 45 -9.05 13.10 -7.12
C SER A 45 -9.00 14.16 -8.22
N VAL A 46 -10.06 14.26 -9.02
CA VAL A 46 -10.12 15.25 -10.10
C VAL A 46 -10.08 16.68 -9.61
N ASN A 47 -10.33 16.89 -8.32
CA ASN A 47 -10.43 18.23 -7.71
C ASN A 47 -9.24 18.57 -6.81
N VAL A 48 -8.16 17.80 -6.83
CA VAL A 48 -7.01 18.09 -5.98
C VAL A 48 -6.31 19.39 -6.42
N ASP A 49 -5.77 20.08 -5.44
CA ASP A 49 -5.00 21.29 -5.67
C ASP A 49 -3.56 20.95 -6.06
N PRO A 50 -3.05 21.46 -7.21
CA PRO A 50 -1.71 21.15 -7.68
C PRO A 50 -0.60 21.47 -6.67
N GLU A 51 -0.68 22.61 -6.00
CA GLU A 51 0.33 23.02 -5.02
C GLU A 51 0.37 22.06 -3.83
N THR A 52 -0.80 21.66 -3.34
CA THR A 52 -0.91 20.73 -2.22
C THR A 52 -0.30 19.38 -2.58
N VAL A 53 -0.60 18.88 -3.78
CA VAL A 53 -0.04 17.59 -4.24
C VAL A 53 1.47 17.70 -4.41
N ALA A 54 1.95 18.76 -5.04
CA ALA A 54 3.38 18.94 -5.29
C ALA A 54 4.18 19.09 -3.98
N SER A 55 3.64 19.79 -3.00
CA SER A 55 4.34 20.02 -1.73
C SER A 55 4.53 18.73 -0.92
N GLY A 56 3.64 17.76 -1.09
CA GLY A 56 3.75 16.47 -0.39
C GLY A 56 4.32 15.33 -1.23
N ALA A 57 4.72 15.60 -2.46
CA ALA A 57 5.06 14.56 -3.42
C ALA A 57 6.26 13.71 -3.01
N GLU A 58 7.33 14.33 -2.53
CA GLU A 58 8.53 13.62 -2.09
C GLU A 58 8.25 12.67 -0.93
N GLU A 59 7.53 13.15 0.06
CA GLU A 59 7.18 12.34 1.23
C GLU A 59 6.26 11.19 0.86
N LYS A 60 5.28 11.44 -0.01
CA LYS A 60 4.39 10.38 -0.48
C LYS A 60 5.15 9.33 -1.27
N ALA A 61 6.07 9.75 -2.14
CA ALA A 61 6.92 8.83 -2.89
C ALA A 61 7.72 7.92 -1.94
N ARG A 62 8.32 8.50 -0.91
CA ARG A 62 9.09 7.75 0.08
C ARG A 62 8.23 6.73 0.80
N GLN A 63 7.06 7.15 1.25
CA GLN A 63 6.13 6.25 1.94
C GLN A 63 5.66 5.11 1.05
N LEU A 64 5.36 5.39 -0.20
CA LEU A 64 4.94 4.37 -1.16
C LEU A 64 6.07 3.38 -1.48
N GLN A 65 7.31 3.86 -1.57
CA GLN A 65 8.46 2.98 -1.77
C GLN A 65 8.67 2.06 -0.57
N GLU A 66 8.49 2.56 0.64
CA GLU A 66 8.57 1.73 1.86
C GLU A 66 7.48 0.66 1.86
N LEU A 67 6.27 1.01 1.49
CA LEU A 67 5.17 0.04 1.38
C LEU A 67 5.46 -1.02 0.31
N ALA A 68 6.01 -0.60 -0.82
CA ALA A 68 6.38 -1.52 -1.91
C ALA A 68 7.39 -2.57 -1.45
N GLN A 69 8.31 -2.17 -0.57
CA GLN A 69 9.32 -3.10 -0.04
C GLN A 69 8.75 -4.10 0.96
N ARG A 70 7.63 -3.77 1.61
CA ARG A 70 7.01 -4.63 2.60
C ARG A 70 6.03 -5.65 2.01
N VAL A 71 5.47 -5.36 0.86
CA VAL A 71 4.48 -6.24 0.23
C VAL A 71 5.17 -7.29 -0.62
N THR A 72 4.67 -8.52 -0.59
CA THR A 72 5.21 -9.62 -1.39
C THR A 72 4.53 -9.78 -2.74
N ASP A 73 3.33 -9.24 -2.90
CA ASP A 73 2.60 -9.29 -4.15
C ASP A 73 3.29 -8.40 -5.19
N GLN A 74 3.75 -9.01 -6.29
CA GLN A 74 4.53 -8.32 -7.30
C GLN A 74 3.72 -7.24 -8.02
N SER A 75 2.46 -7.50 -8.32
CA SER A 75 1.61 -6.52 -9.00
C SER A 75 1.40 -5.27 -8.15
N VAL A 76 1.15 -5.46 -6.86
CA VAL A 76 1.02 -4.33 -5.92
C VAL A 76 2.35 -3.59 -5.81
N GLN A 77 3.46 -4.31 -5.67
CA GLN A 77 4.79 -3.72 -5.54
C GLN A 77 5.13 -2.84 -6.75
N GLU A 78 4.95 -3.37 -7.95
CA GLU A 78 5.26 -2.63 -9.18
C GLU A 78 4.39 -1.37 -9.30
N THR A 79 3.10 -1.50 -9.01
CA THR A 79 2.18 -0.37 -9.10
C THR A 79 2.52 0.71 -8.07
N LEU A 80 2.90 0.31 -6.84
CA LEU A 80 3.34 1.26 -5.82
C LEU A 80 4.60 2.01 -6.26
N PHE A 81 5.57 1.33 -6.86
CA PHE A 81 6.75 1.99 -7.40
C PHE A 81 6.41 2.94 -8.54
N ASP A 82 5.48 2.56 -9.41
CA ASP A 82 5.04 3.42 -10.52
C ASP A 82 4.40 4.71 -9.99
N ILE A 83 3.55 4.60 -8.98
CA ILE A 83 2.92 5.77 -8.36
C ILE A 83 3.97 6.64 -7.65
N ALA A 84 4.89 6.02 -6.93
CA ALA A 84 5.99 6.73 -6.28
C ALA A 84 6.82 7.51 -7.30
N ASN A 85 7.16 6.88 -8.42
CA ASN A 85 7.90 7.53 -9.49
C ASN A 85 7.10 8.69 -10.10
N GLY A 86 5.79 8.56 -10.18
CA GLY A 86 4.91 9.64 -10.61
C GLY A 86 5.02 10.87 -9.72
N TYR A 87 5.02 10.66 -8.41
CA TYR A 87 5.21 11.76 -7.45
C TYR A 87 6.61 12.39 -7.57
N LEU A 88 7.64 11.58 -7.75
CA LEU A 88 9.00 12.09 -7.95
C LEU A 88 9.14 12.89 -9.24
N GLU A 89 8.45 12.47 -10.29
CA GLU A 89 8.40 13.24 -11.55
C GLU A 89 7.77 14.60 -11.33
N LEU A 90 6.67 14.65 -10.59
CA LEU A 90 5.99 15.91 -10.27
C LEU A 90 6.94 16.89 -9.58
N GLU A 91 7.72 16.39 -8.62
CA GLU A 91 8.68 17.21 -7.89
C GLU A 91 9.86 17.63 -8.74
N ARG A 92 10.49 16.68 -9.45
CA ARG A 92 11.68 16.96 -10.26
C ARG A 92 11.40 17.95 -11.38
N LYS A 93 10.28 17.80 -12.06
CA LYS A 93 9.91 18.64 -13.19
C LYS A 93 9.21 19.92 -12.75
N LYS A 94 8.92 20.06 -11.47
CA LYS A 94 8.19 21.21 -10.92
C LYS A 94 6.99 21.55 -11.79
N ILE A 95 6.13 20.53 -11.95
CA ILE A 95 4.93 20.65 -12.77
C ILE A 95 3.94 21.53 -12.01
N ASP A 96 3.95 22.81 -12.35
CA ASP A 96 3.10 23.82 -11.73
C ASP A 96 2.06 24.40 -12.69
N HIS A 97 2.24 24.16 -13.99
CA HIS A 97 1.25 24.59 -14.98
C HIS A 97 0.04 23.67 -14.96
N LEU A 98 -1.14 24.27 -14.99
CA LEU A 98 -2.40 23.55 -14.89
C LEU A 98 -2.56 22.45 -15.94
N SER A 99 -2.16 22.73 -17.19
CA SER A 99 -2.29 21.74 -18.26
C SER A 99 -1.36 20.54 -18.05
N ASP A 100 -0.13 20.80 -17.61
CA ASP A 100 0.85 19.75 -17.34
C ASP A 100 0.44 18.93 -16.12
N PHE A 101 -0.09 19.62 -15.10
CA PHE A 101 -0.62 18.94 -13.92
C PHE A 101 -1.82 18.06 -14.27
N SER A 102 -2.72 18.54 -15.11
CA SER A 102 -3.87 17.75 -15.54
C SER A 102 -3.47 16.46 -16.24
N ALA A 103 -2.46 16.53 -17.12
CA ALA A 103 -1.93 15.35 -17.79
C ALA A 103 -1.26 14.39 -16.80
N TRP A 104 -0.48 14.92 -15.86
CA TRP A 104 0.13 14.14 -14.78
C TRP A 104 -0.94 13.46 -13.94
N LEU A 105 -1.95 14.20 -13.53
CA LEU A 105 -3.04 13.69 -12.70
C LEU A 105 -3.78 12.56 -13.40
N GLU A 106 -4.10 12.71 -14.67
CA GLU A 106 -4.79 11.69 -15.45
C GLU A 106 -4.00 10.38 -15.48
N ARG A 107 -2.69 10.46 -15.74
CA ARG A 107 -1.83 9.27 -15.74
C ARG A 107 -1.81 8.61 -14.36
N ASN A 108 -1.72 9.40 -13.30
CA ASN A 108 -1.60 8.84 -11.95
C ASN A 108 -2.94 8.37 -11.39
N LEU A 109 -4.05 8.92 -11.82
CA LEU A 109 -5.37 8.36 -11.52
C LEU A 109 -5.52 6.98 -12.17
N GLY A 110 -4.98 6.80 -13.38
CA GLY A 110 -4.95 5.50 -14.04
C GLY A 110 -4.12 4.48 -13.25
N ARG A 111 -2.97 4.90 -12.74
CA ARG A 111 -2.12 4.05 -11.90
C ARG A 111 -2.80 3.71 -10.58
N LEU A 112 -3.52 4.66 -10.00
CA LEU A 112 -4.30 4.40 -8.79
C LEU A 112 -5.39 3.37 -9.03
N ASP A 113 -6.04 3.43 -10.18
CA ASP A 113 -7.03 2.43 -10.58
C ASP A 113 -6.38 1.04 -10.74
N GLU A 114 -5.19 0.98 -11.34
CA GLU A 114 -4.41 -0.25 -11.42
C GLU A 114 -4.08 -0.80 -10.04
N LEU A 115 -3.72 0.08 -9.10
CA LEU A 115 -3.45 -0.32 -7.72
C LEU A 115 -4.69 -0.94 -7.07
N ARG A 116 -5.84 -0.31 -7.25
CA ARG A 116 -7.09 -0.86 -6.71
C ARG A 116 -7.39 -2.25 -7.26
N ARG A 117 -7.15 -2.46 -8.56
CA ARG A 117 -7.32 -3.78 -9.17
C ARG A 117 -6.32 -4.79 -8.63
N ALA A 118 -5.07 -4.40 -8.48
CA ALA A 118 -4.02 -5.28 -7.95
C ALA A 118 -4.30 -5.65 -6.50
N CYS A 119 -4.97 -4.79 -5.76
CA CYS A 119 -5.33 -5.02 -4.36
C CYS A 119 -6.55 -5.93 -4.18
N LEU A 120 -7.30 -6.18 -5.21
CA LEU A 120 -8.44 -7.10 -5.15
C LEU A 120 -7.94 -8.54 -5.22
#